data_2f271992338f0ee3fd9b8293aefe821d
#
_entry.id   2f271992338f0ee3fd9b8293aefe821d
#
_cell.length_a   1.000
_cell.length_b   1.000
_cell.length_c   1.000
_cell.angle_alpha   90.00
_cell.angle_beta   90.00
_cell.angle_gamma   90.00
#
_symmetry.space_group_name_H-M   'P 1'
#
loop_
_entity.id
_entity.type
_entity.pdbx_description
1 polymer ?
#
loop_
_entity_poly.entity_id
_entity_poly.type
_entity_poly.pdbx_seq_one_letter_code
_entity_poly.pdbx_strand_id
1 'polypeptide(L)'
;MIDIKPDEISAILRQQLSNFNTSAELEEVGSVLQVGDGIARIYGLNNVKSGELVEFENGVKAIALNLEEDNVGVVLMGDGAGIKEGSKVKRTGMIASIKAGMGLVGRVINTLGEAIDGKGPISGDLYEMPLERKAPGVIFREPVKEPLQTGLKAIDAMIPIGRGQRELIIGDRQTGKTAIAIDTIINQKEFFKAGKPVYCIYVAIGQKASTIAGVMKTLEDNGAMDYTIIVAAPAADPAPLQFYAPFAGAAIGEFLRDTGNAALIIYDDLSKQAVAYREVSLLLRRPPGREAYPGDVFYLHSRLLERAAKVIAKDEVAAKMNDLPESIRHLVKGGGSLTALPIIETQAGDVSAYIPTNVISITDGQIFLESNLFNAGIRPAINVGISVSRVGGNAQIKSMKKVSGTLKLDQALYRELEAFSKFGGDLDAATKSVIDKGARNVEILKQGQYQPASVEKQVAIIYLGTQGLLKDVPVKSVKEFEEHFLMEMENKLPEVLLEFKKGNLPEDGLKAMVDLASSLMAQYKK
;
A
#
# COMPACT_ATOMS: atom_id res chain seq x y z
N MET A 1 -25.34 -76.65 7.76
CA MET A 1 -23.97 -76.13 8.03
C MET A 1 -23.44 -75.69 6.68
N ILE A 2 -23.30 -74.39 6.50
CA ILE A 2 -22.71 -73.83 5.25
C ILE A 2 -21.19 -73.91 5.45
N ASP A 3 -20.56 -74.78 4.69
CA ASP A 3 -19.10 -74.98 4.71
C ASP A 3 -18.47 -73.81 3.97
N ILE A 4 -18.00 -72.83 4.71
CA ILE A 4 -17.27 -71.67 4.15
C ILE A 4 -15.83 -72.12 3.91
N LYS A 5 -15.42 -72.14 2.63
CA LYS A 5 -14.07 -72.54 2.28
C LYS A 5 -13.03 -71.50 2.77
N PRO A 6 -11.87 -71.94 3.32
CA PRO A 6 -10.80 -71.04 3.79
C PRO A 6 -10.32 -70.01 2.73
N ASP A 7 -10.40 -70.36 1.46
CA ASP A 7 -10.01 -69.51 0.35
C ASP A 7 -10.99 -68.34 0.12
N GLU A 8 -12.28 -68.51 0.39
CA GLU A 8 -13.27 -67.42 0.29
C GLU A 8 -13.10 -66.41 1.43
N ILE A 9 -12.76 -66.88 2.65
CA ILE A 9 -12.42 -66.01 3.76
C ILE A 9 -11.16 -65.22 3.51
N SER A 10 -10.14 -65.87 2.90
CA SER A 10 -8.91 -65.18 2.50
C SER A 10 -9.11 -64.16 1.39
N ALA A 11 -10.02 -64.45 0.44
CA ALA A 11 -10.36 -63.49 -0.64
C ALA A 11 -11.13 -62.27 -0.09
N ILE A 12 -12.10 -62.49 0.80
CA ILE A 12 -12.86 -61.42 1.47
C ILE A 12 -11.96 -60.55 2.36
N LEU A 13 -11.05 -61.16 3.12
CA LEU A 13 -10.07 -60.45 3.94
C LEU A 13 -9.08 -59.66 3.08
N ARG A 14 -8.60 -60.20 1.93
CA ARG A 14 -7.76 -59.45 0.99
C ARG A 14 -8.53 -58.29 0.35
N GLN A 15 -9.79 -58.47 0.00
CA GLN A 15 -10.63 -57.42 -0.53
C GLN A 15 -10.96 -56.35 0.49
N GLN A 16 -11.18 -56.72 1.73
CA GLN A 16 -11.33 -55.76 2.83
C GLN A 16 -10.02 -55.04 3.18
N LEU A 17 -8.90 -55.77 3.16
CA LEU A 17 -7.56 -55.18 3.36
C LEU A 17 -7.14 -54.29 2.18
N SER A 18 -7.51 -54.59 0.94
CA SER A 18 -7.26 -53.72 -0.22
C SER A 18 -8.14 -52.47 -0.25
N ASN A 19 -9.34 -52.57 0.30
CA ASN A 19 -10.20 -51.39 0.56
C ASN A 19 -9.78 -50.61 1.82
N PHE A 20 -8.88 -51.18 2.66
CA PHE A 20 -8.25 -50.49 3.78
C PHE A 20 -7.01 -49.69 3.39
N ASN A 21 -6.73 -49.55 2.09
CA ASN A 21 -5.82 -48.51 1.57
C ASN A 21 -6.51 -47.15 1.47
N THR A 22 -7.34 -46.86 2.41
CA THR A 22 -7.49 -45.49 2.86
C THR A 22 -6.21 -45.25 3.66
N SER A 23 -5.32 -44.44 3.15
CA SER A 23 -4.42 -43.67 3.98
C SER A 23 -5.31 -43.02 5.04
N ALA A 24 -5.43 -43.64 6.19
CA ALA A 24 -5.76 -42.91 7.39
C ALA A 24 -4.60 -41.89 7.48
N GLU A 25 -4.77 -40.69 6.94
CA GLU A 25 -4.03 -39.54 7.42
C GLU A 25 -4.36 -39.54 8.93
N LEU A 26 -3.43 -40.06 9.70
CA LEU A 26 -3.47 -39.94 11.16
C LEU A 26 -3.43 -38.44 11.39
N GLU A 27 -4.61 -37.84 11.59
CA GLU A 27 -4.70 -36.45 11.99
C GLU A 27 -3.85 -36.31 13.25
N GLU A 28 -2.73 -35.61 13.12
CA GLU A 28 -1.85 -35.36 14.25
C GLU A 28 -2.55 -34.38 15.18
N VAL A 29 -2.92 -34.85 16.35
CA VAL A 29 -3.68 -34.12 17.36
C VAL A 29 -2.78 -33.74 18.52
N GLY A 30 -2.68 -32.46 18.80
CA GLY A 30 -2.01 -31.93 19.98
C GLY A 30 -2.98 -31.53 21.08
N SER A 31 -2.42 -31.19 22.23
CA SER A 31 -3.14 -30.69 23.40
C SER A 31 -2.63 -29.32 23.81
N VAL A 32 -3.53 -28.40 24.13
CA VAL A 32 -3.19 -27.05 24.61
C VAL A 32 -2.56 -27.15 26.00
N LEU A 33 -1.34 -26.65 26.14
CA LEU A 33 -0.63 -26.48 27.39
C LEU A 33 -0.97 -25.19 28.11
N GLN A 34 -1.11 -24.11 27.31
CA GLN A 34 -1.39 -22.76 27.79
C GLN A 34 -2.10 -21.98 26.70
N VAL A 35 -3.05 -21.13 27.05
CA VAL A 35 -3.75 -20.21 26.16
C VAL A 35 -3.96 -18.88 26.86
N GLY A 36 -3.86 -17.79 26.12
CA GLY A 36 -4.12 -16.42 26.59
C GLY A 36 -3.64 -15.38 25.58
N ASP A 37 -4.28 -14.21 25.59
CA ASP A 37 -3.89 -13.03 24.83
C ASP A 37 -3.65 -13.27 23.32
N GLY A 38 -4.47 -14.13 22.70
CA GLY A 38 -4.39 -14.42 21.26
C GLY A 38 -3.29 -15.41 20.87
N ILE A 39 -2.63 -16.08 21.84
CA ILE A 39 -1.67 -17.14 21.58
C ILE A 39 -2.06 -18.44 22.30
N ALA A 40 -1.55 -19.56 21.82
CA ALA A 40 -1.58 -20.83 22.55
C ALA A 40 -0.24 -21.57 22.40
N ARG A 41 0.08 -22.41 23.41
CA ARG A 41 1.17 -23.38 23.35
C ARG A 41 0.58 -24.76 23.31
N ILE A 42 1.04 -25.57 22.37
CA ILE A 42 0.46 -26.88 22.06
C ILE A 42 1.55 -27.93 22.18
N TYR A 43 1.23 -29.03 22.85
CA TYR A 43 2.06 -30.22 22.91
C TYR A 43 1.60 -31.25 21.88
N GLY A 44 2.53 -31.98 21.28
CA GLY A 44 2.23 -33.17 20.48
C GLY A 44 2.03 -32.95 18.97
N LEU A 45 2.26 -31.72 18.43
CA LEU A 45 2.27 -31.43 16.99
C LEU A 45 3.71 -31.51 16.42
N ASN A 46 4.31 -32.71 16.42
CA ASN A 46 5.74 -32.89 16.14
C ASN A 46 6.11 -32.63 14.66
N ASN A 47 5.18 -32.80 13.74
CA ASN A 47 5.42 -32.66 12.30
C ASN A 47 4.85 -31.35 11.72
N VAL A 48 4.34 -30.43 12.56
CA VAL A 48 3.81 -29.16 12.11
C VAL A 48 4.91 -28.28 11.50
N LYS A 49 4.58 -27.56 10.44
CA LYS A 49 5.53 -26.65 9.77
C LYS A 49 5.29 -25.21 10.26
N SER A 50 6.33 -24.40 10.24
CA SER A 50 6.18 -22.96 10.47
C SER A 50 5.27 -22.35 9.40
N GLY A 51 4.29 -21.52 9.82
CA GLY A 51 3.27 -20.96 8.93
C GLY A 51 2.10 -21.91 8.62
N GLU A 52 2.09 -23.11 9.15
CA GLU A 52 0.98 -24.06 8.97
C GLU A 52 -0.22 -23.68 9.81
N LEU A 53 -1.44 -23.85 9.27
CA LEU A 53 -2.68 -23.70 9.99
C LEU A 53 -2.93 -24.95 10.87
N VAL A 54 -3.35 -24.69 12.10
CA VAL A 54 -3.90 -25.68 12.99
C VAL A 54 -5.32 -25.28 13.38
N GLU A 55 -6.17 -26.24 13.71
CA GLU A 55 -7.59 -26.02 14.01
C GLU A 55 -7.95 -26.60 15.38
N PHE A 56 -8.56 -25.77 16.22
CA PHE A 56 -9.08 -26.17 17.53
C PHE A 56 -10.45 -26.85 17.41
N GLU A 57 -10.85 -27.60 18.42
CA GLU A 57 -12.15 -28.31 18.47
C GLU A 57 -13.36 -27.37 18.27
N ASN A 58 -13.25 -26.10 18.63
CA ASN A 58 -14.28 -25.08 18.45
C ASN A 58 -14.26 -24.42 17.07
N GLY A 59 -13.42 -24.90 16.13
CA GLY A 59 -13.29 -24.37 14.78
C GLY A 59 -12.39 -23.13 14.65
N VAL A 60 -11.84 -22.60 15.75
CA VAL A 60 -10.87 -21.51 15.70
C VAL A 60 -9.59 -22.01 15.04
N LYS A 61 -9.09 -21.24 14.08
CA LYS A 61 -7.82 -21.51 13.41
C LYS A 61 -6.68 -20.73 14.05
N ALA A 62 -5.49 -21.31 14.02
CA ALA A 62 -4.26 -20.64 14.45
C ALA A 62 -3.11 -20.94 13.49
N ILE A 63 -2.08 -20.10 13.53
CA ILE A 63 -0.87 -20.25 12.71
C ILE A 63 0.30 -20.63 13.62
N ALA A 64 1.01 -21.71 13.27
CA ALA A 64 2.21 -22.14 13.96
C ALA A 64 3.37 -21.18 13.66
N LEU A 65 3.93 -20.55 14.71
CA LEU A 65 5.03 -19.58 14.57
C LEU A 65 6.32 -20.02 15.26
N ASN A 66 6.23 -20.56 16.48
CA ASN A 66 7.38 -21.05 17.21
C ASN A 66 7.33 -22.59 17.25
N LEU A 67 8.39 -23.21 16.74
CA LEU A 67 8.57 -24.66 16.80
C LEU A 67 9.68 -24.92 17.82
N GLU A 68 9.30 -25.35 19.01
CA GLU A 68 10.21 -25.71 20.09
C GLU A 68 10.26 -27.24 20.24
N GLU A 69 11.25 -27.76 20.94
CA GLU A 69 11.44 -29.21 21.09
C GLU A 69 10.22 -29.88 21.76
N ASP A 70 9.63 -29.22 22.76
CA ASP A 70 8.55 -29.78 23.58
C ASP A 70 7.16 -29.23 23.23
N ASN A 71 7.09 -28.11 22.49
CA ASN A 71 5.83 -27.43 22.22
C ASN A 71 5.86 -26.59 20.94
N VAL A 72 4.66 -26.27 20.48
CA VAL A 72 4.45 -25.37 19.35
C VAL A 72 3.71 -24.13 19.81
N GLY A 73 4.32 -22.97 19.62
CA GLY A 73 3.67 -21.68 19.84
C GLY A 73 2.86 -21.27 18.62
N VAL A 74 1.55 -21.08 18.82
CA VAL A 74 0.62 -20.68 17.76
C VAL A 74 -0.04 -19.35 18.07
N VAL A 75 -0.42 -18.62 17.04
CA VAL A 75 -1.19 -17.37 17.13
C VAL A 75 -2.61 -17.64 16.66
N LEU A 76 -3.59 -17.24 17.47
CA LEU A 76 -5.01 -17.45 17.19
C LEU A 76 -5.48 -16.47 16.12
N MET A 77 -6.14 -17.00 15.11
CA MET A 77 -6.74 -16.21 14.03
C MET A 77 -8.23 -15.99 14.29
N GLY A 78 -8.58 -15.66 15.53
CA GLY A 78 -9.96 -15.45 15.96
C GLY A 78 -10.06 -15.27 17.47
N ASP A 79 -11.30 -15.22 17.97
CA ASP A 79 -11.55 -15.16 19.39
C ASP A 79 -11.18 -16.51 20.05
N GLY A 80 -10.29 -16.45 21.04
CA GLY A 80 -9.88 -17.61 21.82
C GLY A 80 -10.90 -18.06 22.88
N ALA A 81 -12.09 -17.46 22.91
CA ALA A 81 -13.13 -17.82 23.85
C ALA A 81 -13.52 -19.32 23.72
N GLY A 82 -13.51 -20.03 24.83
CA GLY A 82 -13.80 -21.46 24.87
C GLY A 82 -12.59 -22.36 24.64
N ILE A 83 -11.42 -21.87 24.27
CA ILE A 83 -10.17 -22.62 24.27
C ILE A 83 -9.61 -22.64 25.70
N LYS A 84 -9.26 -23.82 26.19
CA LYS A 84 -8.70 -24.01 27.52
C LYS A 84 -7.54 -25.00 27.51
N GLU A 85 -6.80 -25.07 28.59
CA GLU A 85 -5.79 -26.12 28.80
C GLU A 85 -6.41 -27.49 28.60
N GLY A 86 -5.73 -28.38 27.89
CA GLY A 86 -6.21 -29.70 27.51
C GLY A 86 -7.12 -29.74 26.27
N SER A 87 -7.57 -28.62 25.72
CA SER A 87 -8.31 -28.60 24.45
C SER A 87 -7.49 -29.25 23.34
N LYS A 88 -8.16 -29.98 22.46
CA LYS A 88 -7.50 -30.63 21.33
C LYS A 88 -7.34 -29.70 20.15
N VAL A 89 -6.21 -29.86 19.48
CA VAL A 89 -5.83 -29.08 18.28
C VAL A 89 -5.37 -30.07 17.23
N LYS A 90 -5.92 -29.97 16.03
CA LYS A 90 -5.51 -30.81 14.91
C LYS A 90 -4.68 -30.01 13.91
N ARG A 91 -3.73 -30.69 13.34
CA ARG A 91 -2.94 -30.21 12.22
C ARG A 91 -3.76 -30.22 10.94
N THR A 92 -3.69 -29.19 10.12
CA THR A 92 -4.41 -29.13 8.83
C THR A 92 -3.55 -29.54 7.62
N GLY A 93 -2.23 -29.52 7.76
CA GLY A 93 -1.30 -29.72 6.63
C GLY A 93 -1.24 -28.56 5.64
N MET A 94 -2.04 -27.52 5.84
CA MET A 94 -2.14 -26.37 4.94
C MET A 94 -1.35 -25.17 5.49
N ILE A 95 -0.62 -24.49 4.62
CA ILE A 95 0.00 -23.20 4.95
C ILE A 95 -1.08 -22.12 5.00
N ALA A 96 -0.93 -21.18 5.94
CA ALA A 96 -1.86 -20.07 6.11
C ALA A 96 -2.06 -19.29 4.79
N SER A 97 -3.29 -19.22 4.32
CA SER A 97 -3.67 -18.62 3.06
C SER A 97 -4.95 -17.79 3.20
N ILE A 98 -5.17 -16.92 2.22
CA ILE A 98 -6.40 -16.15 2.06
C ILE A 98 -6.98 -16.40 0.67
N LYS A 99 -8.30 -16.35 0.54
CA LYS A 99 -8.96 -16.42 -0.76
C LYS A 99 -8.91 -15.06 -1.44
N ALA A 100 -8.29 -14.98 -2.61
CA ALA A 100 -8.20 -13.79 -3.43
C ALA A 100 -8.86 -13.99 -4.80
N GLY A 101 -9.45 -12.94 -5.33
CA GLY A 101 -10.14 -12.95 -6.62
C GLY A 101 -10.78 -11.61 -6.93
N MET A 102 -11.27 -11.45 -8.16
CA MET A 102 -11.94 -10.22 -8.59
C MET A 102 -13.24 -9.93 -7.81
N GLY A 103 -13.85 -10.95 -7.21
CA GLY A 103 -15.03 -10.79 -6.35
C GLY A 103 -14.80 -9.99 -5.07
N LEU A 104 -13.54 -9.75 -4.70
CA LEU A 104 -13.18 -8.89 -3.56
C LEU A 104 -13.26 -7.39 -3.89
N VAL A 105 -13.24 -7.00 -5.16
CA VAL A 105 -13.28 -5.59 -5.56
C VAL A 105 -14.61 -4.97 -5.12
N GLY A 106 -14.54 -3.82 -4.46
CA GLY A 106 -15.70 -3.14 -3.89
C GLY A 106 -16.13 -3.62 -2.51
N ARG A 107 -15.38 -4.57 -1.91
CA ARG A 107 -15.72 -5.19 -0.63
C ARG A 107 -14.80 -4.72 0.50
N VAL A 108 -15.35 -4.83 1.71
CA VAL A 108 -14.58 -4.69 2.96
C VAL A 108 -14.51 -6.04 3.64
N ILE A 109 -13.30 -6.50 3.90
CA ILE A 109 -13.01 -7.81 4.48
C ILE A 109 -12.15 -7.68 5.74
N ASN A 110 -12.18 -8.70 6.58
CA ASN A 110 -11.24 -8.83 7.70
C ASN A 110 -9.93 -9.53 7.25
N THR A 111 -9.00 -9.73 8.19
CA THR A 111 -7.72 -10.42 7.94
C THR A 111 -7.88 -11.86 7.45
N LEU A 112 -8.99 -12.51 7.73
CA LEU A 112 -9.29 -13.88 7.31
C LEU A 112 -9.93 -13.96 5.91
N GLY A 113 -10.22 -12.81 5.28
CA GLY A 113 -10.89 -12.73 3.99
C GLY A 113 -12.42 -12.82 4.07
N GLU A 114 -13.01 -12.69 5.25
CA GLU A 114 -14.45 -12.69 5.45
C GLU A 114 -15.02 -11.29 5.23
N ALA A 115 -16.15 -11.20 4.52
CA ALA A 115 -16.83 -9.94 4.28
C ALA A 115 -17.44 -9.38 5.56
N ILE A 116 -17.15 -8.11 5.87
CA ILE A 116 -17.66 -7.40 7.07
C ILE A 116 -18.46 -6.15 6.70
N ASP A 117 -18.77 -5.95 5.42
CA ASP A 117 -19.48 -4.79 4.87
C ASP A 117 -21.01 -4.95 4.83
N GLY A 118 -21.53 -6.06 5.31
CA GLY A 118 -22.97 -6.34 5.29
C GLY A 118 -23.56 -6.62 3.90
N LYS A 119 -22.75 -6.69 2.84
CA LYS A 119 -23.19 -6.92 1.46
C LYS A 119 -23.34 -8.42 1.11
N GLY A 120 -23.37 -9.30 2.11
CA GLY A 120 -23.49 -10.74 1.93
C GLY A 120 -22.18 -11.42 1.49
N PRO A 121 -22.24 -12.72 1.13
CA PRO A 121 -21.06 -13.50 0.75
C PRO A 121 -20.34 -12.91 -0.46
N ILE A 122 -19.02 -13.15 -0.53
CA ILE A 122 -18.22 -12.74 -1.68
C ILE A 122 -18.58 -13.67 -2.86
N SER A 123 -18.90 -13.09 -4.00
CA SER A 123 -19.25 -13.80 -5.24
C SER A 123 -18.06 -13.87 -6.20
N GLY A 124 -18.11 -14.85 -7.12
CA GLY A 124 -17.10 -15.04 -8.14
C GLY A 124 -16.00 -16.05 -7.75
N ASP A 125 -15.07 -16.25 -8.67
CA ASP A 125 -13.96 -17.19 -8.47
C ASP A 125 -12.95 -16.64 -7.47
N LEU A 126 -12.64 -17.43 -6.46
CA LEU A 126 -11.68 -17.12 -5.44
C LEU A 126 -10.59 -18.21 -5.40
N TYR A 127 -9.35 -17.79 -5.29
CA TYR A 127 -8.17 -18.62 -5.36
C TYR A 127 -7.37 -18.54 -4.05
N GLU A 128 -6.85 -19.68 -3.59
CA GLU A 128 -6.03 -19.72 -2.38
C GLU A 128 -4.67 -19.05 -2.64
N MET A 129 -4.39 -18.00 -1.89
CA MET A 129 -3.12 -17.25 -1.93
C MET A 129 -2.43 -17.33 -0.57
N PRO A 130 -1.19 -17.83 -0.49
CA PRO A 130 -0.44 -17.88 0.77
C PRO A 130 -0.29 -16.49 1.39
N LEU A 131 -0.50 -16.38 2.70
CA LEU A 131 -0.27 -15.12 3.42
C LEU A 131 1.19 -14.70 3.36
N GLU A 132 2.11 -15.65 3.54
CA GLU A 132 3.54 -15.45 3.39
C GLU A 132 4.05 -16.15 2.13
N ARG A 133 4.69 -15.38 1.26
CA ARG A 133 5.25 -15.84 0.00
C ARG A 133 6.54 -15.08 -0.29
N LYS A 134 7.53 -15.75 -0.86
CA LYS A 134 8.76 -15.09 -1.31
C LYS A 134 8.47 -14.12 -2.44
N ALA A 135 9.09 -12.96 -2.37
CA ALA A 135 9.01 -11.95 -3.43
C ALA A 135 9.52 -12.50 -4.78
N PRO A 136 9.04 -11.96 -5.91
CA PRO A 136 9.55 -12.33 -7.22
C PRO A 136 11.07 -12.15 -7.31
N GLY A 137 11.78 -13.16 -7.83
CA GLY A 137 13.21 -13.08 -8.06
C GLY A 137 13.57 -12.03 -9.13
N VAL A 138 14.86 -11.66 -9.21
CA VAL A 138 15.36 -10.57 -10.07
C VAL A 138 14.98 -10.76 -11.54
N ILE A 139 15.05 -11.99 -12.07
CA ILE A 139 14.76 -12.30 -13.48
C ILE A 139 13.28 -12.12 -13.87
N PHE A 140 12.39 -12.04 -12.88
CA PHE A 140 10.94 -11.89 -13.07
C PHE A 140 10.48 -10.45 -12.95
N ARG A 141 11.41 -9.51 -12.69
CA ARG A 141 11.11 -8.09 -12.52
C ARG A 141 11.50 -7.27 -13.74
N GLU A 142 10.76 -6.20 -13.98
CA GLU A 142 11.15 -5.13 -14.91
C GLU A 142 11.45 -3.85 -14.16
N PRO A 143 12.31 -2.97 -14.71
CA PRO A 143 12.51 -1.63 -14.18
C PRO A 143 11.21 -0.83 -14.13
N VAL A 144 11.02 -0.07 -13.07
CA VAL A 144 9.88 0.82 -12.90
C VAL A 144 10.01 2.01 -13.85
N LYS A 145 9.06 2.15 -14.79
CA LYS A 145 9.04 3.22 -15.82
C LYS A 145 7.66 3.84 -16.01
N GLU A 146 6.61 3.16 -15.57
CA GLU A 146 5.24 3.63 -15.72
C GLU A 146 4.87 4.49 -14.50
N PRO A 147 4.35 5.72 -14.69
CA PRO A 147 3.94 6.55 -13.57
C PRO A 147 2.70 5.97 -12.86
N LEU A 148 2.68 6.05 -11.53
CA LEU A 148 1.48 6.00 -10.72
C LEU A 148 1.10 7.45 -10.41
N GLN A 149 0.09 7.97 -11.08
CA GLN A 149 -0.37 9.34 -10.85
C GLN A 149 -1.10 9.41 -9.52
N THR A 150 -0.61 10.21 -8.58
CA THR A 150 -1.26 10.40 -7.27
C THR A 150 -2.36 11.47 -7.34
N GLY A 151 -2.30 12.35 -8.33
CA GLY A 151 -3.15 13.52 -8.44
C GLY A 151 -2.73 14.66 -7.52
N LEU A 152 -1.64 14.49 -6.78
CA LEU A 152 -1.08 15.51 -5.90
C LEU A 152 0.11 16.19 -6.58
N LYS A 153 -0.04 17.47 -6.90
CA LYS A 153 0.96 18.26 -7.66
C LYS A 153 2.36 18.17 -7.05
N ALA A 154 2.44 18.27 -5.73
CA ALA A 154 3.72 18.22 -5.02
C ALA A 154 4.43 16.87 -5.15
N ILE A 155 3.67 15.77 -5.17
CA ILE A 155 4.21 14.41 -5.30
C ILE A 155 4.55 14.13 -6.76
N ASP A 156 3.58 14.26 -7.66
CA ASP A 156 3.74 13.90 -9.08
C ASP A 156 4.85 14.73 -9.77
N ALA A 157 5.08 15.97 -9.31
CA ALA A 157 6.12 16.84 -9.85
C ALA A 157 7.52 16.62 -9.22
N MET A 158 7.61 16.42 -7.89
CA MET A 158 8.90 16.45 -7.17
C MET A 158 9.35 15.11 -6.60
N ILE A 159 8.42 14.19 -6.35
CA ILE A 159 8.66 12.89 -5.71
C ILE A 159 7.81 11.84 -6.44
N PRO A 160 7.99 11.67 -7.76
CA PRO A 160 7.11 10.83 -8.56
C PRO A 160 7.20 9.36 -8.17
N ILE A 161 6.05 8.69 -8.21
CA ILE A 161 5.91 7.27 -7.87
C ILE A 161 5.65 6.49 -9.15
N GLY A 162 6.35 5.36 -9.32
CA GLY A 162 6.15 4.45 -10.44
C GLY A 162 5.39 3.18 -10.04
N ARG A 163 4.74 2.57 -11.02
CA ARG A 163 4.04 1.30 -10.83
C ARG A 163 5.01 0.17 -10.53
N GLY A 164 4.88 -0.44 -9.35
CA GLY A 164 5.81 -1.44 -8.83
C GLY A 164 6.83 -0.91 -7.84
N GLN A 165 6.81 0.39 -7.54
CA GLN A 165 7.67 1.05 -6.55
C GLN A 165 7.10 0.91 -5.13
N ARG A 166 8.00 1.03 -4.14
CA ARG A 166 7.67 1.16 -2.72
C ARG A 166 8.03 2.55 -2.27
N GLU A 167 7.04 3.39 -2.01
CA GLU A 167 7.25 4.77 -1.55
C GLU A 167 6.65 4.96 -0.17
N LEU A 168 7.48 5.29 0.80
CA LEU A 168 7.07 5.47 2.20
C LEU A 168 6.39 6.82 2.39
N ILE A 169 5.26 6.84 3.07
CA ILE A 169 4.63 8.06 3.60
C ILE A 169 4.91 8.11 5.10
N ILE A 170 5.67 9.11 5.53
CA ILE A 170 6.15 9.19 6.92
C ILE A 170 5.91 10.59 7.52
N GLY A 171 5.54 10.64 8.77
CA GLY A 171 5.33 11.89 9.50
C GLY A 171 4.56 11.69 10.79
N ASP A 172 4.43 12.75 11.57
CA ASP A 172 3.74 12.73 12.85
C ASP A 172 2.23 12.49 12.69
N ARG A 173 1.58 12.24 13.81
CA ARG A 173 0.13 12.06 13.85
C ARG A 173 -0.58 13.29 13.29
N GLN A 174 -1.66 13.09 12.52
CA GLN A 174 -2.51 14.14 11.93
C GLN A 174 -1.80 15.09 10.94
N THR A 175 -0.69 14.70 10.32
CA THR A 175 0.00 15.47 9.28
C THR A 175 -0.55 15.27 7.86
N GLY A 176 -1.58 14.42 7.69
CA GLY A 176 -2.22 14.17 6.39
C GLY A 176 -1.74 12.92 5.65
N LYS A 177 -1.06 11.98 6.32
CA LYS A 177 -0.58 10.72 5.69
C LYS A 177 -1.69 9.94 5.01
N THR A 178 -2.77 9.65 5.75
CA THR A 178 -3.95 8.94 5.23
C THR A 178 -4.64 9.71 4.12
N ALA A 179 -4.67 11.05 4.18
CA ALA A 179 -5.25 11.89 3.15
C ALA A 179 -4.53 11.72 1.79
N ILE A 180 -3.19 11.72 1.79
CA ILE A 180 -2.38 11.44 0.59
C ILE A 180 -2.72 10.08 0.00
N ALA A 181 -2.85 9.06 0.85
CA ALA A 181 -3.19 7.71 0.42
C ALA A 181 -4.59 7.65 -0.23
N ILE A 182 -5.58 8.29 0.39
CA ILE A 182 -6.96 8.34 -0.12
C ILE A 182 -7.02 9.15 -1.42
N ASP A 183 -6.36 10.30 -1.52
CA ASP A 183 -6.28 11.10 -2.75
C ASP A 183 -5.67 10.28 -3.90
N THR A 184 -4.62 9.50 -3.60
CA THR A 184 -4.00 8.60 -4.58
C THR A 184 -4.98 7.54 -5.09
N ILE A 185 -5.80 6.95 -4.20
CA ILE A 185 -6.85 6.00 -4.60
C ILE A 185 -7.90 6.70 -5.47
N ILE A 186 -8.42 7.84 -5.04
CA ILE A 186 -9.46 8.59 -5.75
C ILE A 186 -8.99 8.94 -7.17
N ASN A 187 -7.72 9.30 -7.34
CA ASN A 187 -7.14 9.66 -8.63
C ASN A 187 -7.12 8.50 -9.64
N GLN A 188 -7.22 7.23 -9.20
CA GLN A 188 -7.24 6.09 -10.11
C GLN A 188 -8.58 5.92 -10.85
N LYS A 189 -9.61 6.71 -10.50
CA LYS A 189 -10.94 6.66 -11.12
C LYS A 189 -10.92 6.87 -12.64
N GLU A 190 -10.07 7.77 -13.14
CA GLU A 190 -9.95 8.01 -14.58
C GLU A 190 -9.38 6.81 -15.32
N PHE A 191 -8.39 6.12 -14.73
CA PHE A 191 -7.80 4.92 -15.30
C PHE A 191 -8.81 3.75 -15.30
N PHE A 192 -9.62 3.64 -14.26
CA PHE A 192 -10.69 2.66 -14.18
C PHE A 192 -11.72 2.88 -15.30
N LYS A 193 -12.22 4.12 -15.47
CA LYS A 193 -13.15 4.49 -16.54
C LYS A 193 -12.57 4.29 -17.94
N ALA A 194 -11.27 4.46 -18.10
CA ALA A 194 -10.57 4.24 -19.37
C ALA A 194 -10.31 2.76 -19.71
N GLY A 195 -10.78 1.81 -18.88
CA GLY A 195 -10.57 0.37 -19.08
C GLY A 195 -9.15 -0.11 -18.80
N LYS A 196 -8.34 0.69 -18.10
CA LYS A 196 -6.96 0.35 -17.66
C LYS A 196 -6.85 0.54 -16.14
N PRO A 197 -7.61 -0.21 -15.34
CA PRO A 197 -7.71 0.00 -13.92
C PRO A 197 -6.37 -0.17 -13.20
N VAL A 198 -6.19 0.62 -12.15
CA VAL A 198 -5.28 0.31 -11.05
C VAL A 198 -6.17 -0.09 -9.88
N TYR A 199 -6.20 -1.36 -9.56
CA TYR A 199 -6.96 -1.86 -8.42
C TYR A 199 -6.27 -1.45 -7.13
N CYS A 200 -7.03 -0.90 -6.19
CA CYS A 200 -6.49 -0.39 -4.95
C CYS A 200 -6.83 -1.31 -3.77
N ILE A 201 -5.89 -1.47 -2.87
CA ILE A 201 -6.07 -2.23 -1.62
C ILE A 201 -5.69 -1.30 -0.48
N TYR A 202 -6.66 -0.99 0.38
CA TYR A 202 -6.41 -0.21 1.59
C TYR A 202 -6.42 -1.14 2.80
N VAL A 203 -5.27 -1.28 3.44
CA VAL A 203 -5.12 -2.12 4.64
C VAL A 203 -5.12 -1.22 5.86
N ALA A 204 -6.23 -1.26 6.62
CA ALA A 204 -6.38 -0.53 7.88
C ALA A 204 -5.90 -1.38 9.04
N ILE A 205 -4.85 -0.94 9.73
CA ILE A 205 -4.17 -1.72 10.78
C ILE A 205 -4.30 -0.98 12.11
N GLY A 206 -4.95 -1.61 13.08
CA GLY A 206 -5.06 -1.06 14.45
C GLY A 206 -5.73 0.31 14.52
N GLN A 207 -6.59 0.65 13.55
CA GLN A 207 -7.37 1.89 13.53
C GLN A 207 -8.70 1.72 14.27
N LYS A 208 -9.29 2.84 14.70
CA LYS A 208 -10.66 2.80 15.23
C LYS A 208 -11.64 2.43 14.12
N ALA A 209 -12.64 1.61 14.43
CA ALA A 209 -13.67 1.21 13.47
C ALA A 209 -14.38 2.42 12.83
N SER A 210 -14.60 3.50 13.59
CA SER A 210 -15.17 4.75 13.07
C SER A 210 -14.27 5.44 12.02
N THR A 211 -12.95 5.34 12.16
CA THR A 211 -12.00 5.86 11.17
C THR A 211 -12.08 5.06 9.87
N ILE A 212 -12.11 3.74 9.99
CA ILE A 212 -12.23 2.83 8.83
C ILE A 212 -13.56 3.09 8.09
N ALA A 213 -14.67 3.24 8.83
CA ALA A 213 -15.96 3.58 8.25
C ALA A 213 -15.94 4.96 7.54
N GLY A 214 -15.22 5.93 8.10
CA GLY A 214 -15.01 7.24 7.47
C GLY A 214 -14.23 7.16 6.15
N VAL A 215 -13.17 6.34 6.10
CA VAL A 215 -12.41 6.08 4.87
C VAL A 215 -13.29 5.40 3.82
N MET A 216 -14.02 4.34 4.20
CA MET A 216 -14.94 3.63 3.31
C MET A 216 -15.96 4.60 2.70
N LYS A 217 -16.62 5.41 3.53
CA LYS A 217 -17.58 6.39 3.06
C LYS A 217 -16.95 7.42 2.11
N THR A 218 -15.77 7.93 2.43
CA THR A 218 -15.06 8.87 1.55
C THR A 218 -14.76 8.25 0.18
N LEU A 219 -14.35 6.99 0.14
CA LEU A 219 -14.12 6.28 -1.11
C LEU A 219 -15.42 6.02 -1.89
N GLU A 220 -16.51 5.68 -1.19
CA GLU A 220 -17.85 5.52 -1.80
C GLU A 220 -18.36 6.82 -2.40
N ASP A 221 -18.33 7.92 -1.63
CA ASP A 221 -18.78 9.25 -2.06
C ASP A 221 -18.03 9.75 -3.31
N ASN A 222 -16.76 9.33 -3.48
CA ASN A 222 -15.95 9.65 -4.66
C ASN A 222 -16.04 8.58 -5.77
N GLY A 223 -16.82 7.49 -5.59
CA GLY A 223 -16.93 6.38 -6.55
C GLY A 223 -15.64 5.60 -6.72
N ALA A 224 -14.80 5.57 -5.69
CA ALA A 224 -13.51 4.86 -5.69
C ALA A 224 -13.64 3.42 -5.17
N MET A 225 -14.75 3.06 -4.53
CA MET A 225 -15.00 1.68 -4.10
C MET A 225 -15.13 0.70 -5.27
N ASP A 226 -15.53 1.17 -6.46
CA ASP A 226 -15.69 0.31 -7.64
C ASP A 226 -14.40 -0.42 -8.07
N TYR A 227 -13.25 0.04 -7.62
CA TYR A 227 -11.93 -0.54 -7.90
C TYR A 227 -11.06 -0.70 -6.64
N THR A 228 -11.66 -0.60 -5.47
CA THR A 228 -10.92 -0.66 -4.18
C THR A 228 -11.39 -1.83 -3.32
N ILE A 229 -10.44 -2.47 -2.65
CA ILE A 229 -10.65 -3.50 -1.62
C ILE A 229 -10.17 -2.92 -0.29
N ILE A 230 -10.95 -3.05 0.77
CA ILE A 230 -10.53 -2.66 2.12
C ILE A 230 -10.29 -3.93 2.94
N VAL A 231 -9.09 -4.07 3.51
CA VAL A 231 -8.74 -5.11 4.48
C VAL A 231 -8.67 -4.43 5.85
N ALA A 232 -9.59 -4.77 6.73
CA ALA A 232 -9.71 -4.10 8.03
C ALA A 232 -9.30 -5.03 9.18
N ALA A 233 -8.34 -4.55 9.98
CA ALA A 233 -7.98 -5.10 11.29
C ALA A 233 -8.07 -3.97 12.31
N PRO A 234 -9.26 -3.68 12.86
CA PRO A 234 -9.46 -2.59 13.80
C PRO A 234 -8.68 -2.79 15.11
N ALA A 235 -8.52 -1.72 15.88
CA ALA A 235 -7.79 -1.74 17.15
C ALA A 235 -8.42 -2.66 18.22
N ALA A 236 -9.67 -3.07 18.04
CA ALA A 236 -10.36 -4.03 18.91
C ALA A 236 -10.00 -5.49 18.60
N ASP A 237 -9.41 -5.75 17.43
CA ASP A 237 -9.01 -7.10 17.05
C ASP A 237 -7.76 -7.53 17.82
N PRO A 238 -7.61 -8.83 18.12
CA PRO A 238 -6.38 -9.37 18.69
C PRO A 238 -5.14 -9.04 17.87
N ALA A 239 -3.98 -8.88 18.55
CA ALA A 239 -2.71 -8.53 17.91
C ALA A 239 -2.33 -9.43 16.71
N PRO A 240 -2.56 -10.76 16.71
CA PRO A 240 -2.30 -11.60 15.55
C PRO A 240 -3.03 -11.16 14.29
N LEU A 241 -4.28 -10.74 14.37
CA LEU A 241 -5.05 -10.28 13.20
C LEU A 241 -4.50 -8.97 12.66
N GLN A 242 -4.09 -8.03 13.54
CA GLN A 242 -3.45 -6.79 13.13
C GLN A 242 -2.07 -7.03 12.49
N PHE A 243 -1.34 -8.02 13.00
CA PHE A 243 -0.03 -8.42 12.45
C PHE A 243 -0.15 -9.02 11.04
N TYR A 244 -1.14 -9.90 10.81
CA TYR A 244 -1.31 -10.58 9.54
C TYR A 244 -2.09 -9.78 8.48
N ALA A 245 -2.84 -8.73 8.84
CA ALA A 245 -3.61 -7.93 7.89
C ALA A 245 -2.80 -7.39 6.70
N PRO A 246 -1.57 -6.86 6.88
CA PRO A 246 -0.74 -6.47 5.75
C PRO A 246 -0.36 -7.62 4.82
N PHE A 247 -0.13 -8.81 5.35
CA PHE A 247 0.16 -10.00 4.56
C PHE A 247 -1.06 -10.49 3.78
N ALA A 248 -2.24 -10.38 4.36
CA ALA A 248 -3.51 -10.66 3.69
C ALA A 248 -3.73 -9.70 2.51
N GLY A 249 -3.55 -8.39 2.73
CA GLY A 249 -3.59 -7.39 1.67
C GLY A 249 -2.55 -7.64 0.58
N ALA A 250 -1.31 -7.98 0.96
CA ALA A 250 -0.25 -8.30 0.01
C ALA A 250 -0.57 -9.52 -0.85
N ALA A 251 -1.14 -10.58 -0.28
CA ALA A 251 -1.56 -11.77 -1.01
C ALA A 251 -2.63 -11.45 -2.06
N ILE A 252 -3.60 -10.59 -1.73
CA ILE A 252 -4.61 -10.08 -2.68
C ILE A 252 -3.95 -9.24 -3.77
N GLY A 253 -3.01 -8.36 -3.40
CA GLY A 253 -2.25 -7.55 -4.36
C GLY A 253 -1.40 -8.38 -5.30
N GLU A 254 -0.81 -9.46 -4.81
CA GLU A 254 -0.06 -10.41 -5.64
C GLU A 254 -0.95 -11.17 -6.62
N PHE A 255 -2.15 -11.56 -6.22
CA PHE A 255 -3.13 -12.14 -7.14
C PHE A 255 -3.39 -11.18 -8.32
N LEU A 256 -3.67 -9.92 -8.05
CA LEU A 256 -3.91 -8.91 -9.09
C LEU A 256 -2.66 -8.69 -9.96
N ARG A 257 -1.47 -8.56 -9.36
CA ARG A 257 -0.20 -8.42 -10.06
C ARG A 257 0.10 -9.62 -10.96
N ASP A 258 -0.03 -10.82 -10.43
CA ASP A 258 0.37 -12.06 -11.13
C ASP A 258 -0.62 -12.43 -12.24
N THR A 259 -1.84 -11.90 -12.20
CA THR A 259 -2.82 -12.01 -13.29
C THR A 259 -2.74 -10.87 -14.31
N GLY A 260 -1.66 -10.08 -14.29
CA GLY A 260 -1.36 -9.05 -15.29
C GLY A 260 -1.99 -7.69 -15.02
N ASN A 261 -2.61 -7.47 -13.86
CA ASN A 261 -3.22 -6.20 -13.50
C ASN A 261 -2.23 -5.25 -12.80
N ALA A 262 -2.54 -3.96 -12.82
CA ALA A 262 -1.89 -2.99 -11.97
C ALA A 262 -2.62 -2.90 -10.63
N ALA A 263 -1.89 -3.01 -9.53
CA ALA A 263 -2.42 -2.86 -8.18
C ALA A 263 -1.63 -1.84 -7.37
N LEU A 264 -2.34 -1.14 -6.49
CA LEU A 264 -1.80 -0.23 -5.49
C LEU A 264 -2.21 -0.73 -4.12
N ILE A 265 -1.26 -0.94 -3.22
CA ILE A 265 -1.54 -1.30 -1.84
C ILE A 265 -1.06 -0.22 -0.88
N ILE A 266 -1.91 0.13 0.06
CA ILE A 266 -1.65 1.09 1.12
C ILE A 266 -1.69 0.35 2.45
N TYR A 267 -0.65 0.50 3.26
CA TYR A 267 -0.58 -0.06 4.60
C TYR A 267 -0.69 1.07 5.64
N ASP A 268 -1.85 1.25 6.22
CA ASP A 268 -2.13 2.34 7.18
C ASP A 268 -2.42 1.79 8.58
N ASP A 269 -1.42 1.64 9.46
CA ASP A 269 0.00 1.91 9.28
C ASP A 269 0.88 0.73 9.76
N LEU A 270 2.09 0.65 9.22
CA LEU A 270 3.04 -0.40 9.59
C LEU A 270 3.67 -0.21 10.98
N SER A 271 3.59 0.99 11.57
CA SER A 271 4.01 1.22 12.96
C SER A 271 3.16 0.38 13.91
N LYS A 272 1.84 0.31 13.67
CA LYS A 272 0.92 -0.51 14.45
C LYS A 272 1.12 -2.00 14.19
N GLN A 273 1.42 -2.39 12.95
CA GLN A 273 1.81 -3.78 12.66
C GLN A 273 3.03 -4.18 13.48
N ALA A 274 4.05 -3.32 13.55
CA ALA A 274 5.25 -3.60 14.34
C ALA A 274 4.94 -3.74 15.83
N VAL A 275 4.05 -2.90 16.37
CA VAL A 275 3.59 -3.01 17.77
C VAL A 275 2.85 -4.34 18.01
N ALA A 276 1.94 -4.71 17.12
CA ALA A 276 1.23 -5.99 17.21
C ALA A 276 2.21 -7.19 17.14
N TYR A 277 3.20 -7.11 16.24
CA TYR A 277 4.23 -8.15 16.13
C TYR A 277 5.11 -8.24 17.39
N ARG A 278 5.47 -7.09 18.00
CA ARG A 278 6.18 -7.04 19.28
C ARG A 278 5.38 -7.71 20.37
N GLU A 279 4.09 -7.42 20.49
CA GLU A 279 3.20 -8.03 21.48
C GLU A 279 3.14 -9.56 21.32
N VAL A 280 2.84 -10.06 20.12
CA VAL A 280 2.83 -11.48 19.80
C VAL A 280 4.19 -12.14 20.12
N SER A 281 5.29 -11.50 19.76
CA SER A 281 6.64 -12.03 19.99
C SER A 281 6.99 -12.13 21.47
N LEU A 282 6.62 -11.14 22.28
CA LEU A 282 6.83 -11.15 23.71
C LEU A 282 5.97 -12.23 24.41
N LEU A 283 4.72 -12.38 23.99
CA LEU A 283 3.83 -13.45 24.50
C LEU A 283 4.38 -14.84 24.17
N LEU A 284 4.96 -15.01 22.98
CA LEU A 284 5.65 -16.24 22.57
C LEU A 284 7.05 -16.39 23.22
N ARG A 285 7.43 -15.47 24.14
CA ARG A 285 8.73 -15.46 24.84
C ARG A 285 9.96 -15.36 23.92
N ARG A 286 9.82 -14.75 22.75
CA ARG A 286 10.97 -14.41 21.91
C ARG A 286 11.82 -13.34 22.60
N PRO A 287 13.15 -13.44 22.57
CA PRO A 287 14.00 -12.46 23.25
C PRO A 287 13.82 -11.06 22.64
N PRO A 288 13.57 -10.02 23.47
CA PRO A 288 13.43 -8.65 22.99
C PRO A 288 14.78 -8.03 22.62
N GLY A 289 14.79 -7.22 21.57
CA GLY A 289 15.90 -6.37 21.15
C GLY A 289 15.64 -4.91 21.47
N ARG A 290 16.10 -4.02 20.57
CA ARG A 290 15.94 -2.57 20.68
C ARG A 290 14.46 -2.19 20.77
N GLU A 291 14.07 -1.34 21.71
CA GLU A 291 12.70 -0.89 21.99
C GLU A 291 11.72 -2.05 22.21
N ALA A 292 12.25 -3.16 22.74
CA ALA A 292 11.54 -4.42 22.95
C ALA A 292 10.99 -5.11 21.69
N TYR A 293 11.38 -4.67 20.51
CA TYR A 293 11.06 -5.37 19.25
C TYR A 293 11.89 -6.66 19.14
N PRO A 294 11.35 -7.72 18.54
CA PRO A 294 12.12 -8.92 18.24
C PRO A 294 13.22 -8.63 17.20
N GLY A 295 14.30 -9.43 17.22
CA GLY A 295 15.44 -9.20 16.33
C GLY A 295 15.14 -9.29 14.84
N ASP A 296 14.04 -9.92 14.46
CA ASP A 296 13.57 -10.10 13.08
C ASP A 296 12.54 -9.07 12.61
N VAL A 297 12.31 -7.97 13.34
CA VAL A 297 11.34 -6.94 12.94
C VAL A 297 11.71 -6.26 11.62
N PHE A 298 13.00 -6.15 11.29
CA PHE A 298 13.43 -5.70 9.97
C PHE A 298 12.94 -6.67 8.88
N TYR A 299 13.11 -7.95 9.11
CA TYR A 299 12.66 -8.99 8.17
C TYR A 299 11.13 -9.04 8.03
N LEU A 300 10.38 -8.70 9.08
CA LEU A 300 8.93 -8.54 9.01
C LEU A 300 8.53 -7.58 7.87
N HIS A 301 9.08 -6.37 7.88
CA HIS A 301 8.73 -5.35 6.89
C HIS A 301 9.41 -5.58 5.53
N SER A 302 10.64 -6.11 5.50
CA SER A 302 11.34 -6.35 4.24
C SER A 302 10.68 -7.46 3.43
N ARG A 303 10.31 -8.61 4.05
CA ARG A 303 9.62 -9.68 3.34
C ARG A 303 8.22 -9.30 2.85
N LEU A 304 7.56 -8.36 3.54
CA LEU A 304 6.28 -7.79 3.10
C LEU A 304 6.47 -6.85 1.90
N LEU A 305 7.34 -5.85 2.04
CA LEU A 305 7.48 -4.78 1.06
C LEU A 305 8.22 -5.21 -0.22
N GLU A 306 9.12 -6.19 -0.15
CA GLU A 306 9.77 -6.75 -1.34
C GLU A 306 8.80 -7.46 -2.30
N ARG A 307 7.61 -7.81 -1.85
CA ARG A 307 6.54 -8.39 -2.68
C ARG A 307 5.96 -7.38 -3.68
N ALA A 308 6.09 -6.07 -3.41
CA ALA A 308 5.76 -5.02 -4.37
C ALA A 308 6.82 -4.98 -5.47
N ALA A 309 6.37 -5.14 -6.72
CA ALA A 309 7.25 -5.20 -7.89
C ALA A 309 6.48 -4.95 -9.19
N LYS A 310 7.21 -4.59 -10.25
CA LYS A 310 6.77 -4.67 -11.65
C LYS A 310 7.22 -6.01 -12.20
N VAL A 311 6.28 -6.83 -12.63
CA VAL A 311 6.56 -8.16 -13.21
C VAL A 311 6.89 -7.99 -14.68
N ILE A 312 7.81 -8.82 -15.18
CA ILE A 312 8.23 -8.88 -16.59
C ILE A 312 7.03 -9.05 -17.51
N ALA A 313 7.02 -8.33 -18.64
CA ALA A 313 5.89 -8.34 -19.57
C ALA A 313 5.72 -9.66 -20.35
N LYS A 314 6.75 -10.53 -20.38
CA LYS A 314 6.71 -11.80 -21.10
C LYS A 314 5.98 -12.87 -20.28
N ASP A 315 4.81 -13.29 -20.74
CA ASP A 315 3.96 -14.30 -20.06
C ASP A 315 4.71 -15.61 -19.77
N GLU A 316 5.50 -16.09 -20.73
CA GLU A 316 6.27 -17.34 -20.60
C GLU A 316 7.32 -17.30 -19.48
N VAL A 317 7.86 -16.11 -19.20
CA VAL A 317 8.81 -15.89 -18.11
C VAL A 317 8.07 -15.70 -16.81
N ALA A 318 7.00 -14.91 -16.81
CA ALA A 318 6.16 -14.67 -15.64
C ALA A 318 5.55 -15.98 -15.10
N ALA A 319 5.13 -16.91 -15.98
CA ALA A 319 4.62 -18.23 -15.60
C ALA A 319 5.64 -19.14 -14.88
N LYS A 320 6.92 -18.80 -14.93
CA LYS A 320 8.01 -19.51 -14.24
C LYS A 320 8.44 -18.82 -12.93
N MET A 321 7.71 -17.81 -12.50
CA MET A 321 8.02 -17.07 -11.28
C MET A 321 8.09 -18.02 -10.08
N ASN A 322 9.02 -17.75 -9.16
CA ASN A 322 9.18 -18.53 -7.95
C ASN A 322 7.94 -18.49 -7.06
N ASP A 323 7.68 -19.59 -6.38
CA ASP A 323 6.61 -19.75 -5.38
C ASP A 323 5.22 -19.32 -5.90
N LEU A 324 4.93 -19.51 -7.20
CA LEU A 324 3.59 -19.31 -7.75
C LEU A 324 2.61 -20.30 -7.13
N PRO A 325 1.50 -19.82 -6.53
CA PRO A 325 0.45 -20.71 -6.05
C PRO A 325 -0.13 -21.54 -7.19
N GLU A 326 -0.34 -22.81 -6.95
CA GLU A 326 -0.92 -23.73 -7.94
C GLU A 326 -2.32 -23.28 -8.39
N SER A 327 -3.08 -22.70 -7.44
CA SER A 327 -4.44 -22.19 -7.66
C SER A 327 -4.55 -21.16 -8.80
N ILE A 328 -3.52 -20.34 -9.01
CA ILE A 328 -3.53 -19.26 -10.03
C ILE A 328 -2.61 -19.50 -11.22
N ARG A 329 -1.87 -20.62 -11.25
CA ARG A 329 -0.84 -20.88 -12.28
C ARG A 329 -1.37 -20.73 -13.70
N HIS A 330 -2.62 -21.12 -13.93
CA HIS A 330 -3.29 -21.02 -15.24
C HIS A 330 -3.77 -19.61 -15.61
N LEU A 331 -3.76 -18.67 -14.66
CA LEU A 331 -4.19 -17.28 -14.84
C LEU A 331 -3.01 -16.31 -14.98
N VAL A 332 -1.78 -16.77 -14.77
CA VAL A 332 -0.60 -15.90 -14.73
C VAL A 332 -0.38 -15.19 -16.05
N LYS A 333 -0.20 -13.89 -15.97
CA LYS A 333 0.15 -13.00 -17.10
C LYS A 333 1.28 -12.06 -16.70
N GLY A 334 2.13 -11.74 -17.64
CA GLY A 334 3.19 -10.76 -17.45
C GLY A 334 2.68 -9.32 -17.44
N GLY A 335 3.57 -8.40 -17.10
CA GLY A 335 3.31 -6.96 -17.14
C GLY A 335 2.50 -6.38 -15.99
N GLY A 336 2.05 -7.21 -15.05
CA GLY A 336 1.36 -6.72 -13.85
C GLY A 336 2.30 -5.98 -12.90
N SER A 337 1.73 -5.20 -11.99
CA SER A 337 2.49 -4.45 -11.00
C SER A 337 1.77 -4.39 -9.65
N LEU A 338 2.55 -4.38 -8.58
CA LEU A 338 2.07 -4.07 -7.23
C LEU A 338 2.91 -2.94 -6.68
N THR A 339 2.30 -1.77 -6.53
CA THR A 339 2.91 -0.57 -5.94
C THR A 339 2.53 -0.48 -4.47
N ALA A 340 3.49 -0.25 -3.59
CA ALA A 340 3.23 -0.17 -2.15
C ALA A 340 3.45 1.25 -1.62
N LEU A 341 2.48 1.74 -0.86
CA LEU A 341 2.57 2.97 -0.07
C LEU A 341 2.43 2.62 1.42
N PRO A 342 3.51 2.16 2.07
CA PRO A 342 3.52 1.99 3.51
C PRO A 342 3.44 3.35 4.21
N ILE A 343 2.69 3.41 5.30
CA ILE A 343 2.60 4.57 6.19
C ILE A 343 3.34 4.24 7.49
N ILE A 344 4.17 5.17 7.93
CA ILE A 344 4.85 5.13 9.24
C ILE A 344 4.52 6.39 10.02
N GLU A 345 4.17 6.22 11.29
CA GLU A 345 3.96 7.32 12.22
C GLU A 345 5.25 7.61 12.99
N THR A 346 5.68 8.89 12.99
CA THR A 346 6.78 9.37 13.81
C THR A 346 6.25 10.08 15.06
N GLN A 347 7.13 10.29 16.03
CA GLN A 347 6.88 11.13 17.19
C GLN A 347 7.84 12.32 17.14
N ALA A 348 7.30 13.54 17.18
CA ALA A 348 8.08 14.79 17.10
C ALA A 348 9.05 14.85 15.90
N GLY A 349 8.69 14.26 14.77
CA GLY A 349 9.49 14.24 13.55
C GLY A 349 10.74 13.34 13.62
N ASP A 350 10.87 12.49 14.64
CA ASP A 350 12.05 11.62 14.80
C ASP A 350 12.04 10.47 13.78
N VAL A 351 12.80 10.65 12.72
CA VAL A 351 13.04 9.63 11.69
C VAL A 351 14.17 8.66 12.06
N SER A 352 14.90 8.92 13.16
CA SER A 352 16.02 8.09 13.64
C SER A 352 15.56 6.95 14.55
N ALA A 353 14.29 6.92 14.93
CA ALA A 353 13.68 5.84 15.68
C ALA A 353 13.80 4.51 14.93
N TYR A 354 13.65 3.39 15.66
CA TYR A 354 13.99 2.06 15.13
C TYR A 354 13.15 1.65 13.93
N ILE A 355 11.84 1.74 14.01
CA ILE A 355 10.94 1.33 12.91
C ILE A 355 11.02 2.27 11.71
N PRO A 356 10.98 3.62 11.85
CA PRO A 356 11.21 4.55 10.74
C PRO A 356 12.50 4.26 9.96
N THR A 357 13.62 4.12 10.66
CA THR A 357 14.93 3.85 10.03
C THR A 357 14.91 2.56 9.21
N ASN A 358 14.32 1.49 9.74
CA ASN A 358 14.21 0.22 9.05
C ASN A 358 13.40 0.36 7.75
N VAL A 359 12.23 1.00 7.81
CA VAL A 359 11.34 1.10 6.64
C VAL A 359 11.90 2.06 5.58
N ILE A 360 12.54 3.17 5.97
CA ILE A 360 13.26 4.06 5.04
C ILE A 360 14.32 3.29 4.25
N SER A 361 15.04 2.35 4.89
CA SER A 361 16.07 1.56 4.21
C SER A 361 15.51 0.52 3.24
N ILE A 362 14.31 0.00 3.50
CA ILE A 362 13.64 -1.02 2.67
C ILE A 362 12.99 -0.40 1.44
N THR A 363 12.49 0.83 1.55
CA THR A 363 11.68 1.49 0.51
C THR A 363 12.54 2.18 -0.56
N ASP A 364 11.93 2.47 -1.71
CA ASP A 364 12.56 3.14 -2.85
C ASP A 364 12.49 4.66 -2.76
N GLY A 365 12.21 5.18 -1.59
CA GLY A 365 12.09 6.59 -1.27
C GLY A 365 11.07 6.86 -0.17
N GLN A 366 10.94 8.12 0.20
CA GLN A 366 10.00 8.56 1.23
C GLN A 366 9.41 9.93 0.93
N ILE A 367 8.15 10.10 1.30
CA ILE A 367 7.41 11.36 1.36
C ILE A 367 7.31 11.74 2.85
N PHE A 368 8.09 12.72 3.28
CA PHE A 368 8.12 13.18 4.67
C PHE A 368 7.14 14.33 4.88
N LEU A 369 6.23 14.16 5.83
CA LEU A 369 5.25 15.17 6.21
C LEU A 369 5.66 15.82 7.54
N GLU A 370 5.74 17.15 7.51
CA GLU A 370 6.22 17.94 8.64
C GLU A 370 5.08 18.70 9.32
N SER A 371 4.98 18.56 10.65
CA SER A 371 3.93 19.19 11.45
C SER A 371 3.96 20.72 11.36
N ASN A 372 5.14 21.34 11.30
CA ASN A 372 5.28 22.79 11.20
C ASN A 372 4.67 23.32 9.89
N LEU A 373 4.84 22.61 8.77
CA LEU A 373 4.27 22.96 7.48
C LEU A 373 2.74 22.81 7.51
N PHE A 374 2.26 21.73 8.11
CA PHE A 374 0.83 21.48 8.25
C PHE A 374 0.14 22.60 9.04
N ASN A 375 0.74 23.00 10.17
CA ASN A 375 0.25 24.06 11.02
C ASN A 375 0.35 25.44 10.36
N ALA A 376 1.35 25.66 9.49
CA ALA A 376 1.47 26.87 8.67
C ALA A 376 0.47 26.92 7.48
N GLY A 377 -0.40 25.91 7.33
CA GLY A 377 -1.40 25.84 6.27
C GLY A 377 -0.86 25.39 4.91
N ILE A 378 0.36 24.86 4.86
CA ILE A 378 0.92 24.25 3.65
C ILE A 378 0.46 22.79 3.60
N ARG A 379 -0.49 22.51 2.72
CA ARG A 379 -1.09 21.17 2.58
C ARG A 379 -1.13 20.76 1.11
N PRO A 380 -0.58 19.56 0.77
CA PRO A 380 0.09 18.61 1.65
C PRO A 380 1.37 19.17 2.27
N ALA A 381 1.64 18.75 3.52
CA ALA A 381 2.73 19.29 4.35
C ALA A 381 4.09 18.62 4.04
N ILE A 382 4.43 18.50 2.76
CA ILE A 382 5.60 17.76 2.29
C ILE A 382 6.88 18.58 2.50
N ASN A 383 7.82 18.03 3.25
CA ASN A 383 9.18 18.56 3.29
C ASN A 383 9.97 18.07 2.07
N VAL A 384 10.19 18.96 1.12
CA VAL A 384 10.84 18.67 -0.16
C VAL A 384 12.32 18.32 0.00
N GLY A 385 12.97 18.86 1.03
CA GLY A 385 14.41 18.67 1.27
C GLY A 385 14.77 17.24 1.63
N ILE A 386 13.97 16.59 2.46
CA ILE A 386 14.20 15.22 2.94
C ILE A 386 13.34 14.15 2.27
N SER A 387 12.40 14.55 1.44
CA SER A 387 11.59 13.63 0.64
C SER A 387 12.34 13.24 -0.65
N VAL A 388 12.34 11.96 -0.97
CA VAL A 388 13.12 11.40 -2.10
C VAL A 388 12.32 10.31 -2.80
N SER A 389 12.34 10.32 -4.13
CA SER A 389 12.00 9.15 -4.95
C SER A 389 13.26 8.65 -5.67
N ARG A 390 13.64 7.39 -5.44
CA ARG A 390 14.81 6.78 -6.10
C ARG A 390 14.55 6.44 -7.57
N VAL A 391 13.29 6.30 -7.98
CA VAL A 391 12.90 6.12 -9.38
C VAL A 391 12.92 7.46 -10.11
N GLY A 392 12.45 8.52 -9.46
CA GLY A 392 12.51 9.89 -9.93
C GLY A 392 11.83 10.09 -11.30
N GLY A 393 12.41 10.90 -12.15
CA GLY A 393 11.85 11.26 -13.46
C GLY A 393 11.61 10.11 -14.43
N ASN A 394 12.04 8.87 -14.13
CA ASN A 394 11.67 7.70 -14.92
C ASN A 394 10.20 7.29 -14.68
N ALA A 395 9.62 7.71 -13.55
CA ALA A 395 8.21 7.53 -13.21
C ALA A 395 7.35 8.75 -13.56
N GLN A 396 7.77 9.59 -14.51
CA GLN A 396 7.02 10.74 -14.99
C GLN A 396 6.76 10.64 -16.48
N ILE A 397 5.62 11.15 -16.93
CA ILE A 397 5.39 11.40 -18.35
C ILE A 397 6.34 12.49 -18.84
N LYS A 398 6.67 12.49 -20.13
CA LYS A 398 7.69 13.40 -20.70
C LYS A 398 7.37 14.88 -20.48
N SER A 399 6.10 15.27 -20.58
CA SER A 399 5.65 16.65 -20.34
C SER A 399 5.91 17.07 -18.89
N MET A 400 5.50 16.27 -17.91
CA MET A 400 5.75 16.54 -16.49
C MET A 400 7.24 16.61 -16.18
N LYS A 401 8.03 15.66 -16.67
CA LYS A 401 9.49 15.64 -16.48
C LYS A 401 10.16 16.92 -16.96
N LYS A 402 9.71 17.48 -18.09
CA LYS A 402 10.26 18.74 -18.64
C LYS A 402 9.89 19.95 -17.79
N VAL A 403 8.61 20.05 -17.35
CA VAL A 403 8.14 21.24 -16.64
C VAL A 403 8.56 21.26 -15.17
N SER A 404 8.71 20.10 -14.54
CA SER A 404 9.03 19.98 -13.11
C SER A 404 10.52 19.85 -12.80
N GLY A 405 11.39 19.79 -13.80
CA GLY A 405 12.80 19.44 -13.64
C GLY A 405 13.59 20.28 -12.63
N THR A 406 13.27 21.57 -12.51
CA THR A 406 13.92 22.48 -11.55
C THR A 406 13.11 22.69 -10.28
N LEU A 407 11.83 22.34 -10.27
CA LEU A 407 10.88 22.70 -9.20
C LEU A 407 11.34 22.29 -7.81
N LYS A 408 11.88 21.08 -7.68
CA LYS A 408 12.37 20.57 -6.40
C LYS A 408 13.52 21.41 -5.86
N LEU A 409 14.48 21.76 -6.72
CA LEU A 409 15.63 22.58 -6.36
C LEU A 409 15.17 24.02 -6.04
N ASP A 410 14.29 24.59 -6.86
CA ASP A 410 13.74 25.93 -6.66
C ASP A 410 13.02 26.01 -5.29
N GLN A 411 12.25 25.01 -4.91
CA GLN A 411 11.56 24.96 -3.63
C GLN A 411 12.49 24.76 -2.43
N ALA A 412 13.54 23.96 -2.58
CA ALA A 412 14.55 23.80 -1.53
C ALA A 412 15.29 25.13 -1.28
N LEU A 413 15.73 25.80 -2.34
CA LEU A 413 16.38 27.10 -2.28
C LEU A 413 15.44 28.18 -1.69
N TYR A 414 14.19 28.22 -2.11
CA TYR A 414 13.19 29.13 -1.54
C TYR A 414 13.09 28.98 -0.03
N ARG A 415 13.00 27.76 0.49
CA ARG A 415 12.88 27.51 1.93
C ARG A 415 14.08 27.99 2.72
N GLU A 416 15.28 27.76 2.19
CA GLU A 416 16.51 28.24 2.79
C GLU A 416 16.54 29.76 2.85
N LEU A 417 16.22 30.43 1.73
CA LEU A 417 16.19 31.88 1.63
C LEU A 417 15.05 32.51 2.45
N GLU A 418 13.87 31.88 2.51
CA GLU A 418 12.75 32.34 3.33
C GLU A 418 13.12 32.37 4.81
N ALA A 419 13.76 31.29 5.29
CA ALA A 419 14.25 31.23 6.67
C ALA A 419 15.24 32.37 6.94
N PHE A 420 16.19 32.60 6.05
CA PHE A 420 17.18 33.67 6.15
C PHE A 420 16.54 35.07 6.14
N SER A 421 15.55 35.30 5.27
CA SER A 421 14.87 36.61 5.15
C SER A 421 14.12 37.02 6.42
N LYS A 422 13.64 36.07 7.20
CA LYS A 422 12.96 36.33 8.50
C LYS A 422 13.89 36.89 9.56
N PHE A 423 15.19 36.75 9.41
CA PHE A 423 16.20 37.30 10.33
C PHE A 423 16.67 38.73 10.01
N GLY A 424 16.07 39.42 9.02
CA GLY A 424 16.18 40.86 8.82
C GLY A 424 17.38 41.33 7.98
N GLY A 425 17.89 40.53 7.05
CA GLY A 425 18.91 40.95 6.10
C GLY A 425 18.33 41.78 4.94
N ASP A 426 19.06 42.81 4.48
CA ASP A 426 18.78 43.47 3.20
C ASP A 426 19.02 42.47 2.07
N LEU A 427 17.95 42.10 1.37
CA LEU A 427 18.00 41.14 0.27
C LEU A 427 18.27 41.87 -1.04
N ASP A 428 19.21 41.35 -1.83
CA ASP A 428 19.43 41.82 -3.18
C ASP A 428 18.24 41.48 -4.12
N ALA A 429 18.20 42.13 -5.28
CA ALA A 429 17.09 41.97 -6.22
C ALA A 429 16.97 40.52 -6.76
N ALA A 430 18.07 39.81 -6.90
CA ALA A 430 18.08 38.41 -7.38
C ALA A 430 17.46 37.49 -6.34
N THR A 431 17.89 37.61 -5.09
CA THR A 431 17.35 36.83 -3.95
C THR A 431 15.85 37.11 -3.75
N LYS A 432 15.43 38.38 -3.85
CA LYS A 432 14.01 38.75 -3.83
C LYS A 432 13.20 38.05 -4.90
N SER A 433 13.73 38.00 -6.14
CA SER A 433 13.05 37.32 -7.25
C SER A 433 12.89 35.81 -7.01
N VAL A 434 13.87 35.15 -6.41
CA VAL A 434 13.78 33.72 -6.06
C VAL A 434 12.73 33.51 -4.97
N ILE A 435 12.68 34.34 -3.95
CA ILE A 435 11.68 34.28 -2.87
C ILE A 435 10.27 34.50 -3.44
N ASP A 436 10.09 35.51 -4.27
CA ASP A 436 8.81 35.82 -4.90
C ASP A 436 8.29 34.70 -5.82
N LYS A 437 9.16 34.09 -6.63
CA LYS A 437 8.84 32.92 -7.44
C LYS A 437 8.49 31.72 -6.54
N GLY A 438 9.31 31.45 -5.53
CA GLY A 438 9.13 30.33 -4.63
C GLY A 438 7.84 30.39 -3.83
N ALA A 439 7.47 31.58 -3.34
CA ALA A 439 6.21 31.80 -2.61
C ALA A 439 4.98 31.45 -3.46
N ARG A 440 4.98 31.84 -4.75
CA ARG A 440 3.88 31.50 -5.67
C ARG A 440 3.86 30.02 -5.99
N ASN A 441 5.01 29.39 -6.15
CA ASN A 441 5.11 27.95 -6.36
C ASN A 441 4.57 27.16 -5.13
N VAL A 442 4.79 27.66 -3.91
CA VAL A 442 4.18 27.07 -2.72
C VAL A 442 2.65 27.13 -2.80
N GLU A 443 2.07 28.27 -3.21
CA GLU A 443 0.61 28.39 -3.36
C GLU A 443 0.05 27.45 -4.44
N ILE A 444 0.73 27.33 -5.60
CA ILE A 444 0.35 26.36 -6.63
C ILE A 444 0.35 24.93 -6.12
N LEU A 445 1.33 24.56 -5.29
CA LEU A 445 1.49 23.20 -4.79
C LEU A 445 0.51 22.84 -3.68
N LYS A 446 -0.14 23.83 -3.05
CA LYS A 446 -1.23 23.59 -2.11
C LYS A 446 -2.43 22.97 -2.82
N GLN A 447 -3.03 21.99 -2.16
CA GLN A 447 -4.18 21.26 -2.68
C GLN A 447 -5.17 20.94 -1.56
N GLY A 448 -6.46 21.05 -1.87
CA GLY A 448 -7.52 20.61 -0.96
C GLY A 448 -7.51 19.09 -0.83
N GLN A 449 -8.03 18.61 0.29
CA GLN A 449 -8.19 17.18 0.55
C GLN A 449 -9.31 16.62 -0.36
N TYR A 450 -9.09 15.41 -0.89
CA TYR A 450 -10.01 14.70 -1.79
C TYR A 450 -10.29 15.45 -3.11
N GLN A 451 -9.30 16.21 -3.55
CA GLN A 451 -9.34 16.97 -4.81
C GLN A 451 -8.08 16.70 -5.65
N PRO A 452 -7.86 15.46 -6.08
CA PRO A 452 -6.73 15.16 -6.95
C PRO A 452 -6.90 15.88 -8.29
N ALA A 453 -5.79 16.38 -8.84
CA ALA A 453 -5.74 17.05 -10.14
C ALA A 453 -5.20 16.10 -11.20
N SER A 454 -5.81 16.11 -12.40
CA SER A 454 -5.31 15.34 -13.52
C SER A 454 -3.93 15.85 -14.00
N VAL A 455 -3.12 14.95 -14.58
CA VAL A 455 -1.73 15.25 -14.88
C VAL A 455 -1.55 16.39 -15.88
N GLU A 456 -2.44 16.53 -16.86
CA GLU A 456 -2.43 17.62 -17.84
C GLU A 456 -2.64 18.98 -17.20
N LYS A 457 -3.55 19.08 -16.22
CA LYS A 457 -3.77 20.30 -15.44
C LYS A 457 -2.57 20.64 -14.57
N GLN A 458 -1.97 19.61 -13.94
CA GLN A 458 -0.74 19.79 -13.18
C GLN A 458 0.40 20.33 -14.05
N VAL A 459 0.60 19.77 -15.25
CA VAL A 459 1.63 20.23 -16.20
C VAL A 459 1.42 21.69 -16.56
N ALA A 460 0.18 22.11 -16.86
CA ALA A 460 -0.15 23.48 -17.25
C ALA A 460 0.22 24.49 -16.15
N ILE A 461 -0.23 24.26 -14.92
CA ILE A 461 0.00 25.23 -13.83
C ILE A 461 1.45 25.22 -13.33
N ILE A 462 2.10 24.05 -13.27
CA ILE A 462 3.50 23.92 -12.87
C ILE A 462 4.41 24.61 -13.88
N TYR A 463 4.09 24.54 -15.18
CA TYR A 463 4.83 25.29 -16.20
C TYR A 463 4.84 26.79 -15.92
N LEU A 464 3.67 27.39 -15.64
CA LEU A 464 3.59 28.82 -15.30
C LEU A 464 4.44 29.19 -14.08
N GLY A 465 4.40 28.34 -13.05
CA GLY A 465 5.18 28.54 -11.84
C GLY A 465 6.69 28.43 -12.06
N THR A 466 7.14 27.37 -12.73
CA THR A 466 8.58 27.11 -12.95
C THR A 466 9.20 28.13 -13.93
N GLN A 467 8.44 28.63 -14.89
CA GLN A 467 8.89 29.72 -15.77
C GLN A 467 8.80 31.12 -15.15
N GLY A 468 8.30 31.23 -13.89
CA GLY A 468 8.18 32.51 -13.20
C GLY A 468 7.16 33.48 -13.82
N LEU A 469 6.20 32.95 -14.58
CA LEU A 469 5.21 33.75 -15.29
C LEU A 469 4.15 34.37 -14.36
N LEU A 470 4.05 33.90 -13.13
CA LEU A 470 3.06 34.37 -12.16
C LEU A 470 3.51 35.59 -11.33
N LYS A 471 4.61 36.25 -11.72
CA LYS A 471 5.19 37.39 -10.98
C LYS A 471 4.19 38.52 -10.70
N ASP A 472 3.25 38.75 -11.61
CA ASP A 472 2.27 39.83 -11.56
C ASP A 472 1.00 39.46 -10.76
N VAL A 473 0.84 38.18 -10.38
CA VAL A 473 -0.28 37.73 -9.56
C VAL A 473 0.09 37.84 -8.07
N PRO A 474 -0.69 38.55 -7.25
CA PRO A 474 -0.46 38.57 -5.80
C PRO A 474 -0.50 37.18 -5.21
N VAL A 475 0.40 36.86 -4.27
CA VAL A 475 0.52 35.50 -3.66
C VAL A 475 -0.84 35.01 -3.13
N LYS A 476 -1.63 35.88 -2.51
CA LYS A 476 -2.97 35.55 -1.96
C LYS A 476 -4.00 35.17 -3.03
N SER A 477 -3.81 35.62 -4.27
CA SER A 477 -4.74 35.38 -5.38
C SER A 477 -4.28 34.25 -6.32
N VAL A 478 -3.12 33.63 -6.05
CA VAL A 478 -2.59 32.57 -6.90
C VAL A 478 -3.55 31.38 -7.00
N LYS A 479 -4.20 31.01 -5.90
CA LYS A 479 -5.14 29.88 -5.89
C LYS A 479 -6.38 30.16 -6.74
N GLU A 480 -6.97 31.33 -6.59
CA GLU A 480 -8.12 31.78 -7.39
C GLU A 480 -7.75 31.89 -8.88
N PHE A 481 -6.56 32.42 -9.17
CA PHE A 481 -6.04 32.45 -10.53
C PHE A 481 -5.87 31.04 -11.10
N GLU A 482 -5.31 30.08 -10.33
CA GLU A 482 -5.15 28.69 -10.76
C GLU A 482 -6.49 28.08 -11.19
N GLU A 483 -7.51 28.20 -10.36
CA GLU A 483 -8.85 27.66 -10.61
C GLU A 483 -9.46 28.27 -11.89
N HIS A 484 -9.39 29.57 -12.02
CA HIS A 484 -9.88 30.29 -13.20
C HIS A 484 -9.09 29.91 -14.48
N PHE A 485 -7.78 29.89 -14.37
CA PHE A 485 -6.89 29.52 -15.49
C PHE A 485 -7.16 28.08 -15.98
N LEU A 486 -7.25 27.11 -15.07
CA LEU A 486 -7.48 25.71 -15.45
C LEU A 486 -8.87 25.50 -16.06
N MET A 487 -9.89 26.23 -15.60
CA MET A 487 -11.22 26.21 -16.19
C MET A 487 -11.20 26.79 -17.63
N GLU A 488 -10.51 27.90 -17.83
CA GLU A 488 -10.38 28.51 -19.16
C GLU A 488 -9.53 27.65 -20.12
N MET A 489 -8.53 26.92 -19.60
CA MET A 489 -7.76 25.94 -20.37
C MET A 489 -8.66 24.80 -20.89
N GLU A 490 -9.56 24.28 -20.03
CA GLU A 490 -10.50 23.23 -20.45
C GLU A 490 -11.48 23.71 -21.51
N ASN A 491 -11.93 24.97 -21.40
CA ASN A 491 -12.91 25.53 -22.33
C ASN A 491 -12.30 25.95 -23.68
N LYS A 492 -11.12 26.56 -23.67
CA LYS A 492 -10.51 27.19 -24.85
C LYS A 492 -9.41 26.38 -25.50
N LEU A 493 -8.66 25.60 -24.73
CA LEU A 493 -7.49 24.87 -25.18
C LEU A 493 -7.49 23.37 -24.78
N PRO A 494 -8.62 22.65 -24.93
CA PRO A 494 -8.69 21.23 -24.53
C PRO A 494 -7.69 20.36 -25.28
N GLU A 495 -7.38 20.69 -26.53
CA GLU A 495 -6.42 19.97 -27.37
C GLU A 495 -4.99 20.06 -26.81
N VAL A 496 -4.62 21.22 -26.25
CA VAL A 496 -3.31 21.43 -25.61
C VAL A 496 -3.20 20.57 -24.34
N LEU A 497 -4.26 20.52 -23.52
CA LEU A 497 -4.29 19.65 -22.36
C LEU A 497 -4.17 18.17 -22.77
N LEU A 498 -4.83 17.76 -23.84
CA LEU A 498 -4.74 16.38 -24.34
C LEU A 498 -3.30 16.03 -24.77
N GLU A 499 -2.59 16.95 -25.43
CA GLU A 499 -1.19 16.75 -25.79
C GLU A 499 -0.29 16.65 -24.53
N PHE A 500 -0.53 17.48 -23.51
CA PHE A 500 0.18 17.39 -22.24
C PHE A 500 -0.02 16.02 -21.58
N LYS A 501 -1.24 15.51 -21.60
CA LYS A 501 -1.59 14.16 -21.10
C LYS A 501 -0.84 13.04 -21.84
N LYS A 502 -0.65 13.20 -23.14
CA LYS A 502 0.14 12.26 -23.97
C LYS A 502 1.67 12.38 -23.73
N GLY A 503 2.12 13.39 -22.99
CA GLY A 503 3.52 13.66 -22.71
C GLY A 503 4.19 14.62 -23.68
N ASN A 504 3.44 15.28 -24.57
CA ASN A 504 3.94 16.25 -25.52
C ASN A 504 3.83 17.68 -24.97
N LEU A 505 4.73 18.55 -25.40
CA LEU A 505 4.70 19.99 -25.12
C LEU A 505 4.89 20.74 -26.43
N PRO A 506 3.83 20.89 -27.28
CA PRO A 506 3.91 21.59 -28.54
C PRO A 506 4.16 23.09 -28.32
N GLU A 507 5.09 23.70 -29.08
CA GLU A 507 5.49 25.10 -28.91
C GLU A 507 4.32 26.07 -29.11
N ASP A 508 3.49 25.83 -30.13
CA ASP A 508 2.29 26.64 -30.39
C ASP A 508 1.26 26.51 -29.23
N GLY A 509 1.12 25.29 -28.66
CA GLY A 509 0.24 25.05 -27.52
C GLY A 509 0.75 25.75 -26.25
N LEU A 510 2.06 25.72 -25.99
CA LEU A 510 2.67 26.47 -24.90
C LEU A 510 2.48 27.96 -25.05
N LYS A 511 2.66 28.51 -26.28
CA LYS A 511 2.44 29.92 -26.55
C LYS A 511 0.99 30.31 -26.32
N ALA A 512 0.03 29.56 -26.87
CA ALA A 512 -1.39 29.81 -26.67
C ALA A 512 -1.78 29.78 -25.18
N MET A 513 -1.23 28.83 -24.42
CA MET A 513 -1.43 28.72 -22.96
C MET A 513 -0.87 29.96 -22.23
N VAL A 514 0.34 30.43 -22.57
CA VAL A 514 0.96 31.60 -21.95
C VAL A 514 0.19 32.87 -22.30
N ASP A 515 -0.29 33.01 -23.54
CA ASP A 515 -1.11 34.15 -23.97
C ASP A 515 -2.44 34.19 -23.21
N LEU A 516 -3.09 33.03 -23.04
CA LEU A 516 -4.30 32.88 -22.20
C LEU A 516 -4.01 33.27 -20.75
N ALA A 517 -2.96 32.73 -20.14
CA ALA A 517 -2.56 33.06 -18.79
C ALA A 517 -2.30 34.56 -18.61
N SER A 518 -1.58 35.19 -19.56
CA SER A 518 -1.27 36.64 -19.54
C SER A 518 -2.53 37.51 -19.60
N SER A 519 -3.51 37.12 -20.41
CA SER A 519 -4.80 37.80 -20.51
C SER A 519 -5.61 37.75 -19.20
N LEU A 520 -5.56 36.61 -18.51
CA LEU A 520 -6.24 36.44 -17.22
C LEU A 520 -5.52 37.17 -16.08
N MET A 521 -4.18 37.16 -16.07
CA MET A 521 -3.38 37.87 -15.07
C MET A 521 -3.67 39.35 -15.00
N ALA A 522 -4.06 39.96 -16.12
CA ALA A 522 -4.44 41.38 -16.17
C ALA A 522 -5.60 41.71 -15.21
N GLN A 523 -6.47 40.76 -14.89
CA GLN A 523 -7.60 40.90 -13.94
C GLN A 523 -7.16 40.90 -12.49
N TYR A 524 -5.98 40.36 -12.18
CA TYR A 524 -5.43 40.21 -10.82
C TYR A 524 -4.36 41.28 -10.51
N LYS A 525 -3.98 42.11 -11.50
CA LYS A 525 -3.09 43.25 -11.29
C LYS A 525 -3.84 44.33 -10.51
N LYS A 526 -3.56 44.48 -9.22
CA LYS A 526 -3.93 45.65 -8.44
C LYS A 526 -2.72 46.29 -7.79
#